data_25be0b4effdf0e11013343db1df030ed
#
_entry.id   25be0b4effdf0e11013343db1df030ed
#
_cell.length_a   1.000
_cell.length_b   1.000
_cell.length_c   1.000
_cell.angle_alpha   90.00
_cell.angle_beta   90.00
_cell.angle_gamma   90.00
#
_symmetry.space_group_name_H-M   'P 1'
#
loop_
_entity.id
_entity.type
_entity.pdbx_description
1 polymer ?
#
loop_
_entity_poly.entity_id
_entity_poly.type
_entity_poly.pdbx_seq_one_letter_code
_entity_poly.pdbx_strand_id
1 'polypeptide(L)'
;MAGSVRRTACRLLWMALLTAGPLHADETLGRNSEAPPEAVANLAEPAPHEVVVVVNDNALGGNHAGLFAGAKLVDPAGSYVWTRSRDRTWPGPSLADYARYQTTDGLKIRFYRFRLQPKAFSAIVQRIRDAGPTPPLFCASAVQNLLAGLVPFDRIQRVGWTSPAALGRALDALTHGVGRIGECQKLDASPC
;
A
#
# COMPACT_ATOMS: atom_id res chain seq x y z
N MET A 1 73.74 -24.08 -42.59
CA MET A 1 72.69 -24.34 -41.58
C MET A 1 72.37 -22.97 -40.95
N ALA A 2 71.25 -22.41 -41.30
CA ALA A 2 70.89 -21.03 -40.96
C ALA A 2 69.90 -21.05 -39.76
N GLY A 3 70.30 -20.41 -38.67
CA GLY A 3 69.46 -20.22 -37.49
C GLY A 3 68.81 -18.86 -37.48
N SER A 4 67.51 -18.81 -37.67
CA SER A 4 66.69 -17.61 -37.68
C SER A 4 66.40 -17.12 -36.23
N VAL A 5 66.86 -15.92 -35.91
CA VAL A 5 66.51 -15.22 -34.64
C VAL A 5 65.20 -14.50 -34.81
N ARG A 6 64.15 -14.98 -34.15
CA ARG A 6 62.84 -14.27 -34.08
C ARG A 6 62.90 -13.25 -32.95
N ARG A 7 62.75 -11.97 -33.31
CA ARG A 7 62.57 -10.84 -32.40
C ARG A 7 61.15 -10.84 -31.82
N THR A 8 60.99 -11.05 -30.55
CA THR A 8 59.75 -10.96 -29.81
C THR A 8 59.46 -9.49 -29.47
N ALA A 9 58.47 -8.89 -30.14
CA ALA A 9 58.03 -7.55 -29.81
C ALA A 9 57.15 -7.57 -28.54
N CYS A 10 57.62 -6.94 -27.50
CA CYS A 10 56.90 -6.74 -26.22
C CYS A 10 55.83 -5.64 -26.46
N ARG A 11 54.57 -5.98 -26.55
CA ARG A 11 53.47 -5.04 -26.57
C ARG A 11 53.10 -4.69 -25.15
N LEU A 12 53.43 -3.48 -24.72
CA LEU A 12 52.98 -2.85 -23.46
C LEU A 12 51.48 -2.61 -23.59
N LEU A 13 50.68 -3.43 -22.85
CA LEU A 13 49.26 -3.23 -22.67
C LEU A 13 49.07 -2.13 -21.64
N TRP A 14 48.63 -0.95 -22.05
CA TRP A 14 48.15 0.09 -21.16
C TRP A 14 46.81 -0.35 -20.60
N MET A 15 46.77 -0.79 -19.32
CA MET A 15 45.53 -0.95 -18.55
C MET A 15 45.06 0.46 -18.14
N ALA A 16 44.05 0.96 -18.84
CA ALA A 16 43.25 2.07 -18.37
C ALA A 16 42.43 1.60 -17.17
N LEU A 17 42.82 2.00 -15.96
CA LEU A 17 41.98 1.91 -14.76
C LEU A 17 40.79 2.87 -14.96
N LEU A 18 39.67 2.31 -15.37
CA LEU A 18 38.37 2.95 -15.22
C LEU A 18 38.03 2.95 -13.71
N THR A 19 38.30 4.06 -13.05
CA THR A 19 37.77 4.35 -11.72
C THR A 19 36.26 4.54 -11.87
N ALA A 20 35.49 3.47 -11.70
CA ALA A 20 34.07 3.56 -11.47
C ALA A 20 33.87 4.27 -10.12
N GLY A 21 33.58 5.56 -10.18
CA GLY A 21 33.10 6.28 -9.01
C GLY A 21 31.83 5.62 -8.49
N PRO A 22 31.58 5.64 -7.16
CA PRO A 22 30.36 5.11 -6.62
C PRO A 22 29.18 5.89 -7.25
N LEU A 23 28.35 5.18 -8.02
CA LEU A 23 27.03 5.65 -8.37
C LEU A 23 26.27 5.79 -7.05
N HIS A 24 26.28 6.99 -6.50
CA HIS A 24 25.30 7.39 -5.50
C HIS A 24 23.97 7.36 -6.24
N ALA A 25 23.26 6.23 -6.16
CA ALA A 25 21.85 6.20 -6.45
C ALA A 25 21.23 7.26 -5.52
N ASP A 26 20.70 8.30 -6.14
CA ASP A 26 19.97 9.34 -5.45
C ASP A 26 18.74 8.70 -4.79
N GLU A 27 18.87 8.33 -3.50
CA GLU A 27 17.79 7.79 -2.67
C GLU A 27 16.72 8.84 -2.34
N THR A 28 16.73 9.99 -3.01
CA THR A 28 15.78 11.09 -2.77
C THR A 28 14.48 10.95 -3.58
N LEU A 29 14.27 9.83 -4.30
CA LEU A 29 13.00 9.56 -4.94
C LEU A 29 11.94 9.16 -3.89
N GLY A 30 11.24 10.14 -3.33
CA GLY A 30 9.91 9.96 -2.76
C GLY A 30 9.73 10.14 -1.26
N ARG A 31 10.70 10.60 -0.49
CA ARG A 31 10.55 10.68 0.98
C ARG A 31 9.95 11.98 1.56
N ASN A 32 9.61 12.99 0.78
CA ASN A 32 9.26 14.31 1.30
C ASN A 32 7.96 14.91 0.76
N SER A 33 6.95 14.10 0.45
CA SER A 33 5.61 14.62 0.24
C SER A 33 4.74 14.32 1.46
N GLU A 34 5.07 14.94 2.59
CA GLU A 34 4.14 14.95 3.72
C GLU A 34 2.87 15.66 3.27
N ALA A 35 1.72 14.97 3.38
CA ALA A 35 0.44 15.58 3.03
C ALA A 35 0.26 16.86 3.83
N PRO A 36 -0.32 17.92 3.25
CA PRO A 36 -0.72 19.08 4.01
C PRO A 36 -1.53 18.60 5.22
N PRO A 37 -1.23 19.05 6.43
CA PRO A 37 -1.93 18.63 7.65
C PRO A 37 -3.46 18.75 7.53
N GLU A 38 -3.93 19.73 6.74
CA GLU A 38 -5.34 19.99 6.46
C GLU A 38 -6.05 18.86 5.68
N ALA A 39 -5.39 18.25 4.71
CA ALA A 39 -5.98 17.15 3.93
C ALA A 39 -6.26 15.92 4.79
N VAL A 40 -5.38 15.64 5.75
CA VAL A 40 -5.51 14.51 6.67
C VAL A 40 -6.47 14.83 7.82
N ALA A 41 -6.49 16.08 8.31
CA ALA A 41 -7.33 16.51 9.43
C ALA A 41 -8.84 16.41 9.13
N ASN A 42 -9.22 16.46 7.86
CA ASN A 42 -10.62 16.37 7.41
C ASN A 42 -11.12 14.94 7.17
N LEU A 43 -10.28 13.92 7.42
CA LEU A 43 -10.70 12.52 7.31
C LEU A 43 -11.55 12.14 8.52
N ALA A 44 -12.85 11.97 8.31
CA ALA A 44 -13.74 11.45 9.35
C ALA A 44 -13.33 10.03 9.75
N GLU A 45 -13.24 9.74 11.05
CA GLU A 45 -12.99 8.40 11.55
C GLU A 45 -14.12 7.44 11.11
N PRO A 46 -13.84 6.14 10.97
CA PRO A 46 -14.85 5.17 10.58
C PRO A 46 -15.99 5.10 11.61
N ALA A 47 -17.24 5.21 11.11
CA ALA A 47 -18.42 5.07 11.95
C ALA A 47 -18.61 3.61 12.44
N PRO A 48 -19.43 3.35 13.46
CA PRO A 48 -19.87 2.01 13.80
C PRO A 48 -20.47 1.29 12.57
N HIS A 49 -20.10 0.02 12.36
CA HIS A 49 -20.49 -0.79 11.20
C HIS A 49 -20.02 -0.23 9.84
N GLU A 50 -19.06 0.67 9.83
CA GLU A 50 -18.40 1.11 8.61
C GLU A 50 -17.07 0.36 8.39
N VAL A 51 -16.83 0.01 7.13
CA VAL A 51 -15.54 -0.49 6.67
C VAL A 51 -14.91 0.58 5.78
N VAL A 52 -13.64 0.90 6.06
CA VAL A 52 -12.85 1.80 5.21
C VAL A 52 -11.65 1.05 4.68
N VAL A 53 -11.59 0.86 3.36
CA VAL A 53 -10.40 0.31 2.71
C VAL A 53 -9.51 1.48 2.27
N VAL A 54 -8.26 1.43 2.71
CA VAL A 54 -7.24 2.42 2.31
C VAL A 54 -6.35 1.78 1.26
N VAL A 55 -6.26 2.41 0.10
CA VAL A 55 -5.39 1.97 -1.00
C VAL A 55 -4.36 3.05 -1.29
N ASN A 56 -3.10 2.70 -1.12
CA ASN A 56 -1.95 3.53 -1.47
C ASN A 56 -1.49 3.18 -2.89
N ASP A 57 -1.61 4.14 -3.80
CA ASP A 57 -1.45 3.95 -5.26
C ASP A 57 -0.19 4.65 -5.79
N ASN A 58 0.83 4.86 -4.94
CA ASN A 58 2.01 5.68 -5.26
C ASN A 58 3.10 4.98 -6.07
N ALA A 59 3.00 3.68 -6.32
CA ALA A 59 3.92 2.92 -7.17
C ALA A 59 3.17 2.17 -8.27
N LEU A 60 3.91 1.60 -9.21
CA LEU A 60 3.35 0.69 -10.21
C LEU A 60 2.66 -0.49 -9.52
N GLY A 61 1.34 -0.60 -9.69
CA GLY A 61 0.52 -1.60 -9.01
C GLY A 61 0.07 -1.23 -7.59
N GLY A 62 0.44 -0.03 -7.08
CA GLY A 62 0.18 0.44 -5.73
C GLY A 62 1.18 -0.10 -4.71
N ASN A 63 1.35 0.62 -3.59
CA ASN A 63 2.31 0.25 -2.54
C ASN A 63 1.68 -0.62 -1.46
N HIS A 64 0.45 -0.28 -1.03
CA HIS A 64 -0.14 -0.89 0.15
C HIS A 64 -1.66 -0.87 0.13
N ALA A 65 -2.25 -1.76 0.93
CA ALA A 65 -3.68 -1.74 1.23
C ALA A 65 -3.89 -2.11 2.70
N GLY A 66 -4.72 -1.31 3.38
CA GLY A 66 -5.17 -1.55 4.74
C GLY A 66 -6.69 -1.46 4.87
N LEU A 67 -7.22 -1.89 6.00
CA LEU A 67 -8.65 -1.94 6.26
C LEU A 67 -8.95 -1.48 7.68
N PHE A 68 -9.91 -0.57 7.83
CA PHE A 68 -10.57 -0.30 9.09
C PHE A 68 -11.94 -0.98 9.12
N ALA A 69 -12.24 -1.67 10.19
CA ALA A 69 -13.59 -2.15 10.52
C ALA A 69 -14.04 -1.45 11.80
N GLY A 70 -14.83 -0.38 11.67
CA GLY A 70 -14.99 0.60 12.74
C GLY A 70 -13.63 1.13 13.19
N ALA A 71 -13.36 1.21 14.47
CA ALA A 71 -12.08 1.66 15.01
C ALA A 71 -10.93 0.62 14.88
N LYS A 72 -11.21 -0.60 14.40
CA LYS A 72 -10.19 -1.65 14.33
C LYS A 72 -9.44 -1.60 13.00
N LEU A 73 -8.14 -1.30 13.05
CA LEU A 73 -7.24 -1.38 11.90
C LEU A 73 -6.75 -2.81 11.67
N VAL A 74 -6.71 -3.20 10.40
CA VAL A 74 -5.94 -4.31 9.86
C VAL A 74 -4.97 -3.75 8.83
N ASP A 75 -3.67 -3.89 9.11
CA ASP A 75 -2.56 -3.42 8.29
C ASP A 75 -1.72 -4.63 7.84
N PRO A 76 -2.22 -5.43 6.86
CA PRO A 76 -1.60 -6.71 6.51
C PRO A 76 -0.21 -6.51 5.90
N ALA A 77 0.80 -7.16 6.44
CA ALA A 77 2.20 -7.00 6.05
C ALA A 77 2.72 -5.54 6.16
N GLY A 78 1.98 -4.66 6.83
CA GLY A 78 2.38 -3.27 7.07
C GLY A 78 3.20 -3.10 8.34
N SER A 79 3.82 -1.94 8.45
CA SER A 79 4.69 -1.60 9.59
C SER A 79 4.13 -0.47 10.48
N TYR A 80 2.95 0.05 10.17
CA TYR A 80 2.38 1.20 10.86
C TYR A 80 2.25 0.98 12.37
N VAL A 81 1.52 -0.06 12.78
CA VAL A 81 1.29 -0.33 14.21
C VAL A 81 2.61 -0.57 14.94
N TRP A 82 3.52 -1.34 14.34
CA TRP A 82 4.83 -1.58 14.93
C TRP A 82 5.69 -0.30 15.04
N THR A 83 5.61 0.59 14.05
CA THR A 83 6.33 1.87 14.08
C THR A 83 5.76 2.79 15.14
N ARG A 84 4.43 2.96 15.17
CA ARG A 84 3.74 3.88 16.07
C ARG A 84 3.75 3.40 17.52
N SER A 85 3.67 2.12 17.79
CA SER A 85 3.69 1.55 19.15
C SER A 85 4.99 1.78 19.93
N ARG A 86 6.03 2.27 19.26
CA ARG A 86 7.26 2.73 19.92
C ARG A 86 7.11 4.08 20.60
N ASP A 87 6.12 4.86 20.21
CA ASP A 87 5.75 6.11 20.87
C ASP A 87 4.74 5.80 21.98
N ARG A 88 5.18 5.99 23.24
CA ARG A 88 4.34 5.73 24.43
C ARG A 88 3.15 6.67 24.54
N THR A 89 3.14 7.77 23.82
CA THR A 89 2.05 8.75 23.81
C THR A 89 1.03 8.48 22.70
N TRP A 90 1.30 7.51 21.84
CA TRP A 90 0.39 7.15 20.76
C TRP A 90 -0.92 6.55 21.28
N PRO A 91 -2.08 7.17 20.99
CA PRO A 91 -3.37 6.74 21.53
C PRO A 91 -3.94 5.47 20.86
N GLY A 92 -3.26 4.95 19.84
CA GLY A 92 -3.73 3.85 19.03
C GLY A 92 -4.08 4.26 17.61
N PRO A 93 -4.46 3.31 16.76
CA PRO A 93 -4.76 3.59 15.36
C PRO A 93 -5.93 4.54 15.18
N SER A 94 -5.75 5.57 14.35
CA SER A 94 -6.81 6.40 13.79
C SER A 94 -6.67 6.46 12.28
N LEU A 95 -7.76 6.72 11.56
CA LEU A 95 -7.71 6.82 10.10
C LEU A 95 -6.83 7.97 9.66
N ALA A 96 -6.92 9.11 10.35
CA ALA A 96 -6.11 10.28 10.04
C ALA A 96 -4.60 10.02 10.26
N ASP A 97 -4.21 9.38 11.37
CA ASP A 97 -2.80 9.07 11.61
C ASP A 97 -2.29 7.98 10.66
N TYR A 98 -3.11 6.99 10.34
CA TYR A 98 -2.78 5.97 9.35
C TYR A 98 -2.60 6.57 7.95
N ALA A 99 -3.48 7.47 7.53
CA ALA A 99 -3.36 8.18 6.27
C ALA A 99 -2.05 8.99 6.22
N ARG A 100 -1.72 9.74 7.28
CA ARG A 100 -0.46 10.49 7.38
C ARG A 100 0.75 9.56 7.26
N TYR A 101 0.73 8.41 7.91
CA TYR A 101 1.78 7.42 7.76
C TYR A 101 1.92 6.94 6.32
N GLN A 102 0.81 6.66 5.64
CA GLN A 102 0.82 6.20 4.25
C GLN A 102 1.33 7.27 3.26
N THR A 103 1.25 8.56 3.61
CA THR A 103 1.77 9.65 2.73
C THR A 103 3.29 9.70 2.65
N THR A 104 4.01 8.98 3.51
CA THR A 104 5.47 8.85 3.38
C THR A 104 5.90 8.25 2.05
N ASP A 105 5.02 7.47 1.41
CA ASP A 105 5.24 6.88 0.09
C ASP A 105 4.61 7.69 -1.05
N GLY A 106 3.96 8.83 -0.73
CA GLY A 106 3.33 9.75 -1.69
C GLY A 106 1.85 10.01 -1.41
N LEU A 107 1.24 10.89 -2.20
CA LEU A 107 -0.09 11.46 -1.93
C LEU A 107 -1.27 10.74 -2.61
N LYS A 108 -1.00 9.74 -3.45
CA LYS A 108 -2.06 9.00 -4.17
C LYS A 108 -2.69 7.95 -3.28
N ILE A 109 -3.53 8.39 -2.35
CA ILE A 109 -4.23 7.53 -1.40
C ILE A 109 -5.73 7.67 -1.63
N ARG A 110 -6.42 6.53 -1.68
CA ARG A 110 -7.86 6.45 -1.84
C ARG A 110 -8.48 5.74 -0.65
N PHE A 111 -9.63 6.24 -0.20
CA PHE A 111 -10.41 5.74 0.92
C PHE A 111 -11.76 5.27 0.38
N TYR A 112 -12.03 3.99 0.47
CA TYR A 112 -13.30 3.38 0.07
C TYR A 112 -14.12 3.09 1.30
N ARG A 113 -15.26 3.77 1.45
CA ARG A 113 -16.13 3.72 2.62
C ARG A 113 -17.40 2.94 2.33
N PHE A 114 -17.73 1.98 3.18
CA PHE A 114 -18.90 1.14 3.06
C PHE A 114 -19.60 1.02 4.41
N ARG A 115 -20.83 1.52 4.51
CA ARG A 115 -21.70 1.27 5.66
C ARG A 115 -22.36 -0.08 5.49
N LEU A 116 -22.19 -0.97 6.45
CA LEU A 116 -22.63 -2.35 6.36
C LEU A 116 -23.80 -2.63 7.31
N GLN A 117 -24.62 -3.60 6.92
CA GLN A 117 -25.56 -4.19 7.86
C GLN A 117 -24.78 -4.91 8.99
N PRO A 118 -25.29 -4.93 10.23
CA PRO A 118 -24.59 -5.50 11.38
C PRO A 118 -24.09 -6.93 11.16
N LYS A 119 -24.86 -7.76 10.46
CA LYS A 119 -24.48 -9.15 10.15
C LYS A 119 -23.24 -9.22 9.24
N ALA A 120 -23.19 -8.41 8.19
CA ALA A 120 -22.06 -8.36 7.27
C ALA A 120 -20.81 -7.80 7.96
N PHE A 121 -20.98 -6.74 8.75
CA PHE A 121 -19.90 -6.18 9.54
C PHE A 121 -19.32 -7.20 10.53
N SER A 122 -20.17 -7.89 11.29
CA SER A 122 -19.74 -8.92 12.23
C SER A 122 -18.99 -10.06 11.54
N ALA A 123 -19.40 -10.45 10.33
CA ALA A 123 -18.70 -11.46 9.55
C ALA A 123 -17.30 -11.01 9.14
N ILE A 124 -17.10 -9.72 8.77
CA ILE A 124 -15.78 -9.15 8.49
C ILE A 124 -14.92 -9.14 9.75
N VAL A 125 -15.48 -8.66 10.88
CA VAL A 125 -14.76 -8.65 12.16
C VAL A 125 -14.33 -10.06 12.57
N GLN A 126 -15.17 -11.08 12.33
CA GLN A 126 -14.80 -12.46 12.62
C GLN A 126 -13.66 -12.93 11.71
N ARG A 127 -13.73 -12.66 10.40
CA ARG A 127 -12.62 -12.99 9.47
C ARG A 127 -11.31 -12.31 9.86
N ILE A 128 -11.38 -11.07 10.38
CA ILE A 128 -10.20 -10.35 10.90
C ILE A 128 -9.59 -11.07 12.10
N ARG A 129 -10.41 -11.60 13.00
CA ARG A 129 -9.94 -12.36 14.16
C ARG A 129 -9.29 -13.68 13.77
N ASP A 130 -9.84 -14.33 12.74
CA ASP A 130 -9.40 -15.63 12.26
C ASP A 130 -8.22 -15.52 11.27
N ALA A 131 -7.91 -14.31 10.80
CA ALA A 131 -6.81 -14.08 9.87
C ALA A 131 -5.46 -14.32 10.54
N GLY A 132 -4.64 -15.14 9.91
CA GLY A 132 -3.25 -15.34 10.30
C GLY A 132 -2.34 -14.20 9.80
N PRO A 133 -1.03 -14.32 10.06
CA PRO A 133 -0.03 -13.37 9.56
C PRO A 133 -0.04 -13.33 8.03
N THR A 134 0.13 -12.13 7.49
CA THR A 134 0.17 -11.89 6.04
C THR A 134 1.61 -11.81 5.56
N PRO A 135 2.01 -12.60 4.57
CA PRO A 135 3.34 -12.48 3.97
C PRO A 135 3.54 -11.10 3.31
N PRO A 136 4.79 -10.63 3.17
CA PRO A 136 5.11 -9.44 2.39
C PRO A 136 4.49 -9.50 0.99
N LEU A 137 4.07 -8.35 0.45
CA LEU A 137 3.41 -8.18 -0.87
C LEU A 137 1.99 -8.76 -0.99
N PHE A 138 1.40 -9.29 0.08
CA PHE A 138 0.04 -9.85 0.07
C PHE A 138 -0.99 -8.96 0.79
N CYS A 139 -0.66 -7.70 1.10
CA CYS A 139 -1.55 -6.79 1.80
C CYS A 139 -2.91 -6.64 1.11
N ALA A 140 -2.93 -6.38 -0.19
CA ALA A 140 -4.15 -6.22 -0.96
C ALA A 140 -4.96 -7.53 -1.06
N SER A 141 -4.28 -8.68 -1.23
CA SER A 141 -4.94 -9.99 -1.22
C SER A 141 -5.59 -10.29 0.11
N ALA A 142 -4.92 -9.98 1.21
CA ALA A 142 -5.47 -10.15 2.56
C ALA A 142 -6.72 -9.31 2.75
N VAL A 143 -6.66 -8.00 2.42
CA VAL A 143 -7.82 -7.11 2.49
C VAL A 143 -8.96 -7.62 1.59
N GLN A 144 -8.67 -7.96 0.33
CA GLN A 144 -9.68 -8.48 -0.59
C GLN A 144 -10.37 -9.74 -0.05
N ASN A 145 -9.61 -10.67 0.52
CA ASN A 145 -10.12 -11.93 1.04
C ASN A 145 -10.97 -11.76 2.31
N LEU A 146 -10.72 -10.71 3.10
CA LEU A 146 -11.59 -10.36 4.23
C LEU A 146 -12.98 -9.92 3.78
N LEU A 147 -13.08 -9.23 2.64
CA LEU A 147 -14.31 -8.69 2.09
C LEU A 147 -15.08 -9.70 1.21
N ALA A 148 -14.37 -10.50 0.43
CA ALA A 148 -14.87 -11.30 -0.66
C ALA A 148 -16.12 -12.15 -0.30
N GLY A 149 -17.15 -12.08 -1.16
CA GLY A 149 -18.38 -12.88 -1.04
C GLY A 149 -19.32 -12.44 0.10
N LEU A 150 -19.04 -11.33 0.79
CA LEU A 150 -19.97 -10.73 1.76
C LEU A 150 -20.70 -9.55 1.11
N VAL A 151 -21.96 -9.35 1.39
CA VAL A 151 -22.68 -8.16 0.93
C VAL A 151 -22.09 -6.92 1.60
N PRO A 152 -21.75 -5.86 0.85
CA PRO A 152 -21.97 -5.62 -0.57
C PRO A 152 -20.83 -6.08 -1.51
N PHE A 153 -19.86 -6.84 -1.01
CA PHE A 153 -18.67 -7.30 -1.73
C PHE A 153 -18.87 -8.69 -2.37
N ASP A 154 -20.09 -9.09 -2.62
CA ASP A 154 -20.45 -10.38 -3.21
C ASP A 154 -19.85 -10.61 -4.60
N ARG A 155 -19.59 -9.52 -5.35
CA ARG A 155 -18.89 -9.57 -6.64
C ARG A 155 -17.36 -9.62 -6.52
N ILE A 156 -16.83 -9.33 -5.35
CA ILE A 156 -15.39 -9.45 -5.09
C ILE A 156 -15.10 -10.91 -4.74
N GLN A 157 -14.22 -11.55 -5.50
CA GLN A 157 -13.85 -12.93 -5.28
C GLN A 157 -12.58 -13.05 -4.43
N ARG A 158 -12.41 -14.19 -3.79
CA ARG A 158 -11.15 -14.52 -3.13
C ARG A 158 -10.06 -14.78 -4.16
N VAL A 159 -8.85 -14.34 -3.83
CA VAL A 159 -7.67 -14.45 -4.71
C VAL A 159 -6.47 -14.97 -3.94
N GLY A 160 -5.57 -15.65 -4.66
CA GLY A 160 -4.26 -16.00 -4.11
C GLY A 160 -3.37 -14.77 -4.01
N TRP A 161 -3.36 -13.92 -5.05
CA TRP A 161 -2.60 -12.67 -5.10
C TRP A 161 -3.34 -11.60 -5.88
N THR A 162 -3.25 -10.36 -5.40
CA THR A 162 -3.69 -9.15 -6.11
C THR A 162 -2.84 -7.96 -5.70
N SER A 163 -2.71 -6.98 -6.59
CA SER A 163 -2.03 -5.72 -6.25
C SER A 163 -2.99 -4.71 -5.62
N PRO A 164 -2.50 -3.71 -4.85
CA PRO A 164 -3.32 -2.62 -4.34
C PRO A 164 -4.10 -1.89 -5.42
N ALA A 165 -3.49 -1.62 -6.58
CA ALA A 165 -4.17 -1.00 -7.70
C ALA A 165 -5.30 -1.88 -8.28
N ALA A 166 -5.13 -3.20 -8.32
CA ALA A 166 -6.18 -4.12 -8.78
C ALA A 166 -7.34 -4.20 -7.78
N LEU A 167 -7.04 -4.24 -6.48
CA LEU A 167 -8.06 -4.11 -5.43
C LEU A 167 -8.82 -2.78 -5.57
N GLY A 168 -8.11 -1.67 -5.77
CA GLY A 168 -8.71 -0.36 -5.99
C GLY A 168 -9.72 -0.38 -7.15
N ARG A 169 -9.34 -0.94 -8.31
CA ARG A 169 -10.28 -1.06 -9.44
C ARG A 169 -11.52 -1.91 -9.13
N ALA A 170 -11.37 -2.97 -8.34
CA ALA A 170 -12.51 -3.78 -7.92
C ALA A 170 -13.46 -3.00 -6.99
N LEU A 171 -12.90 -2.14 -6.14
CA LEU A 171 -13.67 -1.25 -5.26
C LEU A 171 -14.29 -0.08 -6.03
N ASP A 172 -13.59 0.46 -7.03
CA ASP A 172 -14.13 1.49 -7.94
C ASP A 172 -15.44 1.03 -8.58
N ALA A 173 -15.52 -0.22 -8.99
CA ALA A 173 -16.74 -0.80 -9.57
C ALA A 173 -17.95 -0.81 -8.60
N LEU A 174 -17.72 -0.71 -7.29
CA LEU A 174 -18.77 -0.64 -6.26
C LEU A 174 -19.13 0.82 -5.88
N THR A 175 -18.22 1.77 -6.10
CA THR A 175 -18.38 3.15 -5.64
C THR A 175 -18.74 4.14 -6.75
N HIS A 176 -18.68 3.71 -8.02
CA HIS A 176 -19.00 4.55 -9.17
C HIS A 176 -20.27 4.07 -9.88
N GLY A 177 -20.92 5.02 -10.58
CA GLY A 177 -22.07 4.73 -11.44
C GLY A 177 -23.42 4.66 -10.74
N VAL A 178 -24.42 4.19 -11.50
CA VAL A 178 -25.78 4.01 -11.00
C VAL A 178 -25.81 2.79 -10.08
N GLY A 179 -26.43 2.95 -8.91
CA GLY A 179 -26.49 1.87 -7.90
C GLY A 179 -25.20 1.69 -7.09
N ARG A 180 -24.38 2.74 -6.98
CA ARG A 180 -23.19 2.74 -6.10
C ARG A 180 -23.57 2.34 -4.67
N ILE A 181 -22.75 1.55 -4.04
CA ILE A 181 -23.00 0.97 -2.72
C ILE A 181 -22.14 1.63 -1.63
N GLY A 182 -21.06 2.28 -2.01
CA GLY A 182 -20.13 2.95 -1.12
C GLY A 182 -19.68 4.30 -1.69
N GLU A 183 -18.70 4.88 -1.04
CA GLU A 183 -18.09 6.14 -1.45
C GLU A 183 -16.59 5.95 -1.63
N CYS A 184 -16.01 6.65 -2.60
CA CYS A 184 -14.57 6.77 -2.75
C CYS A 184 -14.17 8.23 -2.61
N GLN A 185 -13.13 8.47 -1.80
CA GLN A 185 -12.56 9.77 -1.53
C GLN A 185 -11.05 9.68 -1.66
N LYS A 186 -10.44 10.69 -2.28
CA LYS A 186 -9.00 10.88 -2.27
C LYS A 186 -8.55 11.63 -1.02
N LEU A 187 -7.24 11.69 -0.81
CA LEU A 187 -6.65 12.36 0.34
C LEU A 187 -7.06 13.85 0.45
N ASP A 188 -7.22 14.53 -0.68
CA ASP A 188 -7.65 15.92 -0.78
C ASP A 188 -9.18 16.13 -0.62
N ALA A 189 -9.87 15.12 -0.13
CA ALA A 189 -11.32 15.06 0.03
C ALA A 189 -12.12 15.08 -1.29
N SER A 190 -11.47 15.10 -2.45
CA SER A 190 -12.16 14.99 -3.74
C SER A 190 -12.69 13.55 -3.96
N PRO A 191 -13.78 13.38 -4.69
CA PRO A 191 -14.25 12.05 -5.08
C PRO A 191 -13.24 11.36 -6.02
N CYS A 192 -13.17 10.05 -5.97
CA CYS A 192 -12.41 9.30 -6.94
C CYS A 192 -13.14 9.30 -8.29
#